data_8e9baab3be501c99c26ea065d0385896
#
_entry.id   8e9baab3be501c99c26ea065d0385896
#
_cell.length_a   1.000
_cell.length_b   1.000
_cell.length_c   1.000
_cell.angle_alpha   90.00
_cell.angle_beta   90.00
_cell.angle_gamma   90.00
#
_symmetry.space_group_name_H-M   'P 1'
#
loop_
_entity.id
_entity.type
_entity.pdbx_description
1 polymer ?
#
loop_
_entity_poly.entity_id
_entity_poly.type
_entity_poly.pdbx_seq_one_letter_code
_entity_poly.pdbx_strand_id
1 'polypeptide(L)'
;TEGGGLNFFDRKTKKFTYFMADENRNSIAHNNLKAIAYSPERNKLYIGTHTGGLSIYDIKNKRFKNPYFEDPSYAVIAGDRINQMRIYNDELICTGPKGIFKMNLYTEKVSPLFKSGKYYGNTCFLIDSKGYIWLAYGKGVWKINLENEEDKVQYRSGENGLGTFPISQIIEDKEGRIFLGTRGSGLFHYDEKNKRFIGYTTENSFIASDYCYELTLSTLDQLVITGDKGITFFDPDQNLFKVVELGTALPLTGINIGCGILVCKNGEIFVGSSNGMATFFEQQLFNSAKDYQLYFSDLFINNEQVSPGDHNKVLATALPFTREIELAYNQNNLIFTFTSNNYVNTLKKASYEYMLEGFDKKWIPSKDNNIFYTNLNPGKYTLIVREIQYDPNQEQPRTIKMDIHIHSPWYASNLAYFLYFILIISILYSIYRFKKSQYMLQTSLEMERKEKEAIEELNQAKLQFFSNISHEFRTPLTLIISQIELLLQSSSLSPSVYNKLLKVYKNTYHMRNLISELLDFRKLEQGHMKLKVYEQDIVPFLKEIYLSFYEYASSRSITYNFTAPQENVLCYFDPKQMQKVFYNLLSNAFKYTKPNAAIEMILENKENEVTIKVIDNGIGISKEDIDKI
;
A
#
# COMPACT_ATOMS: atom_id res chain seq x y z
N THR A 1 -1.42 5.44 -31.71
CA THR A 1 -0.86 6.32 -30.65
C THR A 1 -1.72 7.58 -30.51
N GLU A 2 -1.60 8.26 -29.38
CA GLU A 2 -2.29 9.52 -29.14
C GLU A 2 -1.51 10.66 -29.82
N GLY A 3 -2.07 11.24 -30.90
CA GLY A 3 -1.41 12.25 -31.73
C GLY A 3 -0.37 11.76 -32.74
N GLY A 4 0.13 10.54 -32.59
CA GLY A 4 1.20 9.98 -33.44
C GLY A 4 0.73 9.08 -34.58
N GLY A 5 -0.57 9.06 -34.89
CA GLY A 5 -1.14 8.27 -35.97
C GLY A 5 -1.01 6.77 -35.82
N LEU A 6 -1.07 6.04 -36.91
CA LEU A 6 -0.92 4.58 -36.98
C LEU A 6 0.54 4.21 -37.15
N ASN A 7 1.06 3.39 -36.25
CA ASN A 7 2.44 2.94 -36.25
C ASN A 7 2.50 1.43 -36.52
N PHE A 8 3.29 1.03 -37.53
CA PHE A 8 3.61 -0.36 -37.82
C PHE A 8 5.03 -0.66 -37.33
N PHE A 9 5.16 -1.67 -36.50
CA PHE A 9 6.45 -2.18 -36.05
C PHE A 9 6.83 -3.46 -36.80
N ASP A 10 7.90 -3.39 -37.59
CA ASP A 10 8.44 -4.57 -38.22
C ASP A 10 9.34 -5.34 -37.24
N ARG A 11 8.89 -6.53 -36.84
CA ARG A 11 9.59 -7.39 -35.86
C ARG A 11 10.95 -7.88 -36.35
N LYS A 12 11.18 -7.99 -37.67
CA LYS A 12 12.45 -8.46 -38.24
C LYS A 12 13.49 -7.33 -38.29
N THR A 13 13.09 -6.20 -38.82
CA THR A 13 14.00 -5.04 -38.95
C THR A 13 14.06 -4.16 -37.72
N LYS A 14 13.16 -4.34 -36.76
CA LYS A 14 13.00 -3.52 -35.56
C LYS A 14 12.71 -2.03 -35.87
N LYS A 15 12.13 -1.75 -37.02
CA LYS A 15 11.83 -0.40 -37.48
C LYS A 15 10.33 -0.11 -37.42
N PHE A 16 10.01 1.15 -37.15
CA PHE A 16 8.66 1.67 -37.22
C PHE A 16 8.41 2.36 -38.57
N THR A 17 7.21 2.14 -39.10
CA THR A 17 6.62 2.94 -40.18
C THR A 17 5.36 3.56 -39.63
N TYR A 18 5.10 4.84 -39.91
CA TYR A 18 3.95 5.55 -39.39
C TYR A 18 3.11 6.18 -40.50
N PHE A 19 1.82 6.28 -40.27
CA PHE A 19 0.84 6.94 -41.14
C PHE A 19 0.12 8.01 -40.31
N MET A 20 0.14 9.23 -40.83
CA MET A 20 -0.52 10.39 -40.22
C MET A 20 -1.74 10.78 -41.05
N ALA A 21 -2.71 11.42 -40.39
CA ALA A 21 -3.80 12.07 -41.10
C ALA A 21 -3.24 13.28 -41.87
N ASP A 22 -3.60 13.35 -43.14
CA ASP A 22 -3.27 14.47 -44.03
C ASP A 22 -4.51 14.90 -44.84
N GLU A 23 -4.40 15.93 -45.64
CA GLU A 23 -5.46 16.41 -46.51
C GLU A 23 -5.79 15.45 -47.66
N ASN A 24 -4.90 14.46 -47.92
CA ASN A 24 -5.15 13.43 -48.91
C ASN A 24 -6.14 12.40 -48.38
N ARG A 25 -7.14 12.03 -49.18
CA ARG A 25 -8.11 11.00 -48.79
C ARG A 25 -7.50 9.60 -48.58
N ASN A 26 -6.24 9.38 -48.96
CA ASN A 26 -5.50 8.14 -48.72
C ASN A 26 -4.71 8.18 -47.43
N SER A 27 -5.26 8.72 -46.40
CA SER A 27 -4.68 8.77 -45.06
C SER A 27 -5.69 8.31 -44.01
N ILE A 28 -5.25 8.12 -42.73
CA ILE A 28 -6.18 7.90 -41.63
C ILE A 28 -7.04 9.17 -41.37
N ALA A 29 -8.24 8.98 -40.84
CA ALA A 29 -9.16 10.08 -40.60
C ALA A 29 -8.72 11.02 -39.46
N HIS A 30 -7.93 10.55 -38.52
CA HIS A 30 -7.47 11.34 -37.38
C HIS A 30 -6.21 10.72 -36.74
N ASN A 31 -5.31 11.54 -36.16
CA ASN A 31 -4.05 11.08 -35.59
C ASN A 31 -4.20 10.41 -34.21
N ASN A 32 -5.30 10.66 -33.48
CA ASN A 32 -5.59 10.00 -32.21
C ASN A 32 -6.38 8.71 -32.48
N LEU A 33 -5.73 7.57 -32.32
CA LEU A 33 -6.32 6.26 -32.51
C LEU A 33 -6.73 5.66 -31.17
N LYS A 34 -7.88 5.00 -31.11
CA LYS A 34 -8.42 4.40 -29.88
C LYS A 34 -8.62 2.90 -29.97
N ALA A 35 -8.93 2.39 -31.16
CA ALA A 35 -9.21 0.98 -31.35
C ALA A 35 -8.67 0.47 -32.68
N ILE A 36 -8.27 -0.79 -32.73
CA ILE A 36 -7.82 -1.47 -33.94
C ILE A 36 -8.42 -2.88 -33.95
N ALA A 37 -8.91 -3.29 -35.13
CA ALA A 37 -9.33 -4.66 -35.39
C ALA A 37 -8.77 -5.11 -36.75
N TYR A 38 -8.24 -6.32 -36.80
CA TYR A 38 -7.66 -6.90 -38.02
C TYR A 38 -8.47 -8.08 -38.52
N SER A 39 -8.81 -8.09 -39.81
CA SER A 39 -9.39 -9.24 -40.47
C SER A 39 -8.35 -9.92 -41.36
N PRO A 40 -7.83 -11.09 -40.96
CA PRO A 40 -6.85 -11.85 -41.76
C PRO A 40 -7.42 -12.27 -43.11
N GLU A 41 -8.68 -12.71 -43.14
CA GLU A 41 -9.35 -13.20 -44.35
C GLU A 41 -9.51 -12.13 -45.43
N ARG A 42 -9.71 -10.87 -45.00
CA ARG A 42 -9.88 -9.72 -45.90
C ARG A 42 -8.60 -8.92 -46.08
N ASN A 43 -7.56 -9.21 -45.31
CA ASN A 43 -6.32 -8.44 -45.27
C ASN A 43 -6.56 -6.93 -45.06
N LYS A 44 -7.56 -6.62 -44.21
CA LYS A 44 -7.94 -5.24 -43.86
C LYS A 44 -7.76 -4.96 -42.40
N LEU A 45 -7.26 -3.76 -42.08
CA LEU A 45 -7.17 -3.22 -40.74
C LEU A 45 -8.22 -2.14 -40.54
N TYR A 46 -9.07 -2.31 -39.55
CA TYR A 46 -10.09 -1.34 -39.15
C TYR A 46 -9.54 -0.51 -38.00
N ILE A 47 -9.65 0.81 -38.10
CA ILE A 47 -8.98 1.76 -37.23
C ILE A 47 -10.02 2.73 -36.68
N GLY A 48 -10.32 2.65 -35.41
CA GLY A 48 -11.18 3.57 -34.69
C GLY A 48 -10.42 4.77 -34.17
N THR A 49 -10.92 5.95 -34.46
CA THR A 49 -10.29 7.22 -34.11
C THR A 49 -11.03 7.95 -33.01
N HIS A 50 -10.43 9.00 -32.45
CA HIS A 50 -11.01 9.79 -31.37
C HIS A 50 -12.17 10.69 -31.86
N THR A 51 -12.06 11.26 -33.05
CA THR A 51 -13.09 12.18 -33.61
C THR A 51 -13.36 11.98 -35.09
N GLY A 52 -12.56 11.19 -35.79
CA GLY A 52 -12.66 10.94 -37.23
C GLY A 52 -13.51 9.72 -37.61
N GLY A 53 -14.14 9.03 -36.64
CA GLY A 53 -14.86 7.79 -36.88
C GLY A 53 -13.95 6.61 -37.24
N LEU A 54 -14.35 5.84 -38.25
CA LEU A 54 -13.67 4.62 -38.72
C LEU A 54 -12.83 4.89 -39.97
N SER A 55 -11.58 4.43 -39.94
CA SER A 55 -10.72 4.30 -41.13
C SER A 55 -10.48 2.83 -41.42
N ILE A 56 -10.40 2.44 -42.68
CA ILE A 56 -10.12 1.10 -43.14
C ILE A 56 -8.82 1.13 -43.96
N TYR A 57 -7.85 0.32 -43.58
CA TYR A 57 -6.59 0.17 -44.31
C TYR A 57 -6.55 -1.19 -45.00
N ASP A 58 -6.50 -1.15 -46.32
CA ASP A 58 -6.24 -2.33 -47.14
C ASP A 58 -4.74 -2.58 -47.19
N ILE A 59 -4.30 -3.62 -46.51
CA ILE A 59 -2.87 -3.95 -46.37
C ILE A 59 -2.27 -4.37 -47.72
N LYS A 60 -3.03 -5.10 -48.56
CA LYS A 60 -2.59 -5.58 -49.87
C LYS A 60 -2.37 -4.42 -50.83
N ASN A 61 -3.33 -3.51 -50.90
CA ASN A 61 -3.30 -2.40 -51.83
C ASN A 61 -2.63 -1.15 -51.26
N LYS A 62 -2.28 -1.15 -49.98
CA LYS A 62 -1.65 -0.04 -49.24
C LYS A 62 -2.47 1.25 -49.33
N ARG A 63 -3.81 1.13 -49.21
CA ARG A 63 -4.75 2.24 -49.35
C ARG A 63 -5.64 2.37 -48.12
N PHE A 64 -5.85 3.62 -47.74
CA PHE A 64 -6.84 3.96 -46.73
C PHE A 64 -8.18 4.29 -47.42
N LYS A 65 -9.26 3.91 -46.75
CA LYS A 65 -10.62 4.31 -47.02
C LYS A 65 -11.21 4.86 -45.72
N ASN A 66 -11.80 6.04 -45.82
CA ASN A 66 -12.56 6.66 -44.73
C ASN A 66 -14.05 6.69 -45.13
N PRO A 67 -14.82 5.67 -44.81
CA PRO A 67 -16.15 5.45 -45.33
C PRO A 67 -17.12 6.63 -45.09
N TYR A 68 -16.87 7.37 -44.03
CA TYR A 68 -17.66 8.57 -43.69
C TYR A 68 -17.73 9.60 -44.84
N PHE A 69 -16.68 9.74 -45.63
CA PHE A 69 -16.68 10.69 -46.74
C PHE A 69 -17.41 10.18 -48.00
N GLU A 70 -17.73 8.87 -48.03
CA GLU A 70 -18.24 8.20 -49.20
C GLU A 70 -19.69 7.72 -49.07
N ASP A 71 -20.11 7.37 -47.83
CA ASP A 71 -21.43 6.76 -47.58
C ASP A 71 -22.15 7.41 -46.38
N PRO A 72 -23.33 8.02 -46.61
CA PRO A 72 -24.15 8.63 -45.56
C PRO A 72 -24.55 7.67 -44.41
N SER A 73 -24.58 6.35 -44.65
CA SER A 73 -24.91 5.36 -43.59
C SER A 73 -23.91 5.40 -42.45
N TYR A 74 -22.68 5.84 -42.70
CA TYR A 74 -21.66 6.04 -41.69
C TYR A 74 -21.84 7.31 -40.85
N ALA A 75 -22.82 8.15 -41.17
CA ALA A 75 -23.10 9.35 -40.36
C ALA A 75 -23.37 9.04 -38.89
N VAL A 76 -23.82 7.83 -38.59
CA VAL A 76 -24.07 7.35 -37.21
C VAL A 76 -22.80 7.28 -36.40
N ILE A 77 -21.66 6.90 -37.01
CA ILE A 77 -20.35 6.77 -36.37
C ILE A 77 -19.37 7.85 -36.83
N ALA A 78 -19.79 8.66 -37.77
CA ALA A 78 -18.98 9.72 -38.35
C ALA A 78 -18.70 10.84 -37.34
N GLY A 79 -17.47 11.30 -37.30
CA GLY A 79 -17.05 12.33 -36.34
C GLY A 79 -17.16 11.94 -34.88
N ASP A 80 -17.41 10.66 -34.59
CA ASP A 80 -17.51 10.15 -33.23
C ASP A 80 -16.28 9.40 -32.81
N ARG A 81 -16.12 9.27 -31.49
CA ARG A 81 -15.08 8.48 -30.89
C ARG A 81 -15.46 7.00 -30.93
N ILE A 82 -14.58 6.16 -31.45
CA ILE A 82 -14.70 4.70 -31.37
C ILE A 82 -13.83 4.20 -30.23
N ASN A 83 -14.43 3.75 -29.13
CA ASN A 83 -13.72 3.33 -27.93
C ASN A 83 -13.12 1.95 -28.06
N GLN A 84 -13.87 1.00 -28.63
CA GLN A 84 -13.44 -0.37 -28.82
C GLN A 84 -14.07 -0.95 -30.09
N MET A 85 -13.37 -1.90 -30.72
CA MET A 85 -13.86 -2.66 -31.87
C MET A 85 -13.47 -4.12 -31.75
N ARG A 86 -14.37 -5.01 -32.19
CA ARG A 86 -14.11 -6.46 -32.35
C ARG A 86 -14.82 -7.00 -33.56
N ILE A 87 -14.19 -7.96 -34.22
CA ILE A 87 -14.82 -8.72 -35.32
C ILE A 87 -15.49 -9.95 -34.69
N TYR A 88 -16.77 -10.11 -35.01
CA TYR A 88 -17.58 -11.23 -34.54
C TYR A 88 -18.58 -11.62 -35.68
N ASN A 89 -18.55 -12.89 -36.11
CA ASN A 89 -19.43 -13.44 -37.15
C ASN A 89 -19.54 -12.54 -38.40
N ASP A 90 -18.41 -12.18 -39.01
CA ASP A 90 -18.34 -11.30 -40.22
C ASP A 90 -18.93 -9.89 -40.01
N GLU A 91 -19.13 -9.49 -38.81
CA GLU A 91 -19.50 -8.13 -38.44
C GLU A 91 -18.40 -7.44 -37.62
N LEU A 92 -18.09 -6.20 -37.89
CA LEU A 92 -17.28 -5.35 -37.02
C LEU A 92 -18.20 -4.67 -36.04
N ILE A 93 -18.10 -5.03 -34.76
CA ILE A 93 -18.85 -4.38 -33.68
C ILE A 93 -17.99 -3.29 -33.09
N CYS A 94 -18.54 -2.08 -32.94
CA CYS A 94 -17.86 -0.93 -32.37
C CYS A 94 -18.70 -0.20 -31.33
N THR A 95 -18.04 0.35 -30.32
CA THR A 95 -18.67 1.13 -29.26
C THR A 95 -18.16 2.57 -29.26
N GLY A 96 -19.04 3.49 -28.90
CA GLY A 96 -18.73 4.90 -28.77
C GLY A 96 -19.74 5.63 -27.89
N PRO A 97 -19.61 6.95 -27.72
CA PRO A 97 -20.56 7.77 -26.97
C PRO A 97 -22.01 7.69 -27.46
N LYS A 98 -22.20 7.54 -28.78
CA LYS A 98 -23.52 7.44 -29.39
C LYS A 98 -24.17 6.07 -29.31
N GLY A 99 -23.44 5.03 -28.81
CA GLY A 99 -24.01 3.70 -28.66
C GLY A 99 -23.08 2.59 -29.14
N ILE A 100 -23.71 1.45 -29.48
CA ILE A 100 -23.05 0.29 -30.05
C ILE A 100 -23.59 0.02 -31.44
N PHE A 101 -22.69 -0.16 -32.39
CA PHE A 101 -22.96 -0.30 -33.79
C PHE A 101 -22.28 -1.52 -34.35
N LYS A 102 -22.82 -2.06 -35.44
CA LYS A 102 -22.20 -3.13 -36.21
C LYS A 102 -22.07 -2.71 -37.68
N MET A 103 -21.00 -3.13 -38.30
CA MET A 103 -20.73 -3.01 -39.72
C MET A 103 -20.57 -4.40 -40.31
N ASN A 104 -21.36 -4.74 -41.29
CA ASN A 104 -21.17 -5.98 -42.03
C ASN A 104 -19.90 -5.88 -42.89
N LEU A 105 -18.99 -6.83 -42.74
CA LEU A 105 -17.68 -6.77 -43.41
C LEU A 105 -17.72 -7.01 -44.91
N TYR A 106 -18.84 -7.55 -45.47
CA TYR A 106 -19.02 -7.76 -46.90
C TYR A 106 -19.63 -6.55 -47.57
N THR A 107 -20.71 -6.02 -47.00
CA THR A 107 -21.45 -4.93 -47.58
C THR A 107 -20.96 -3.58 -47.11
N GLU A 108 -20.12 -3.56 -46.08
CA GLU A 108 -19.66 -2.38 -45.38
C GLU A 108 -20.78 -1.46 -44.86
N LYS A 109 -22.02 -1.96 -44.72
CA LYS A 109 -23.15 -1.19 -44.19
C LYS A 109 -23.09 -1.17 -42.65
N VAL A 110 -23.33 0.01 -42.08
CA VAL A 110 -23.36 0.25 -40.64
C VAL A 110 -24.82 0.34 -40.17
N SER A 111 -25.09 -0.28 -39.02
CA SER A 111 -26.38 -0.22 -38.35
C SER A 111 -26.18 -0.29 -36.82
N PRO A 112 -27.14 0.18 -36.02
CA PRO A 112 -27.15 -0.09 -34.60
C PRO A 112 -27.15 -1.59 -34.33
N LEU A 113 -26.43 -2.05 -33.32
CA LEU A 113 -26.42 -3.47 -32.93
C LEU A 113 -27.79 -3.86 -32.38
N PHE A 114 -28.42 -3.01 -31.57
CA PHE A 114 -29.72 -3.23 -30.96
C PHE A 114 -30.77 -2.24 -31.52
N LYS A 115 -31.98 -2.74 -31.72
CA LYS A 115 -33.08 -1.93 -32.25
C LYS A 115 -33.53 -0.81 -31.30
N SER A 116 -33.37 -1.01 -29.99
CA SER A 116 -33.80 -0.03 -28.99
C SER A 116 -32.99 1.27 -29.00
N GLY A 117 -31.77 1.26 -29.52
CA GLY A 117 -30.89 2.43 -29.60
C GLY A 117 -30.53 3.07 -28.26
N LYS A 118 -30.72 2.36 -27.12
CA LYS A 118 -30.69 2.95 -25.78
C LYS A 118 -29.32 2.88 -25.04
N TYR A 119 -28.31 2.31 -25.67
CA TYR A 119 -27.03 2.03 -24.99
C TYR A 119 -26.00 3.11 -25.36
N TYR A 120 -26.00 4.22 -24.63
CA TYR A 120 -25.10 5.35 -24.84
C TYR A 120 -23.96 5.37 -23.80
N GLY A 121 -22.86 6.05 -24.13
CA GLY A 121 -21.76 6.28 -23.24
C GLY A 121 -20.94 5.03 -22.90
N ASN A 122 -20.91 4.06 -23.83
CA ASN A 122 -20.21 2.79 -23.61
C ASN A 122 -18.69 2.97 -23.68
N THR A 123 -17.98 2.31 -22.75
CA THR A 123 -16.52 2.36 -22.67
C THR A 123 -15.87 1.16 -23.33
N CYS A 124 -16.33 -0.04 -23.01
CA CYS A 124 -15.82 -1.30 -23.56
C CYS A 124 -16.92 -2.36 -23.62
N PHE A 125 -16.68 -3.43 -24.37
CA PHE A 125 -17.58 -4.56 -24.45
C PHE A 125 -16.84 -5.88 -24.63
N LEU A 126 -17.53 -6.98 -24.31
CA LEU A 126 -17.12 -8.36 -24.59
C LEU A 126 -18.35 -9.11 -25.12
N ILE A 127 -18.17 -9.95 -26.14
CA ILE A 127 -19.13 -10.99 -26.49
C ILE A 127 -18.58 -12.28 -25.92
N ASP A 128 -19.34 -12.88 -25.01
CA ASP A 128 -18.94 -14.13 -24.36
C ASP A 128 -19.25 -15.36 -25.22
N SER A 129 -18.68 -16.49 -24.82
CA SER A 129 -18.86 -17.78 -25.50
C SER A 129 -20.31 -18.30 -25.47
N LYS A 130 -21.16 -17.73 -24.60
CA LYS A 130 -22.60 -18.07 -24.46
C LYS A 130 -23.51 -17.19 -25.31
N GLY A 131 -22.96 -16.26 -26.10
CA GLY A 131 -23.71 -15.35 -26.96
C GLY A 131 -24.30 -14.14 -26.25
N TYR A 132 -23.81 -13.80 -25.06
CA TYR A 132 -24.14 -12.54 -24.39
C TYR A 132 -23.10 -11.48 -24.68
N ILE A 133 -23.54 -10.25 -24.88
CA ILE A 133 -22.67 -9.10 -24.87
C ILE A 133 -22.67 -8.46 -23.48
N TRP A 134 -21.47 -8.30 -22.93
CA TRP A 134 -21.21 -7.52 -21.72
C TRP A 134 -20.79 -6.12 -22.15
N LEU A 135 -21.59 -5.13 -21.83
CA LEU A 135 -21.42 -3.76 -22.32
C LEU A 135 -21.24 -2.81 -21.15
N ALA A 136 -20.00 -2.35 -20.94
CA ALA A 136 -19.67 -1.43 -19.87
C ALA A 136 -20.10 0.01 -20.21
N TYR A 137 -20.61 0.69 -19.23
CA TYR A 137 -20.97 2.11 -19.29
C TYR A 137 -20.59 2.81 -17.98
N GLY A 138 -20.66 4.14 -17.91
CA GLY A 138 -20.16 4.91 -16.78
C GLY A 138 -20.78 4.58 -15.41
N LYS A 139 -21.90 3.84 -15.37
CA LYS A 139 -22.63 3.46 -14.14
C LYS A 139 -22.76 1.95 -13.94
N GLY A 140 -21.94 1.14 -14.62
CA GLY A 140 -21.96 -0.30 -14.46
C GLY A 140 -21.77 -1.08 -15.76
N VAL A 141 -22.40 -2.26 -15.86
CA VAL A 141 -22.33 -3.15 -17.02
C VAL A 141 -23.68 -3.76 -17.32
N TRP A 142 -24.02 -3.85 -18.61
CA TRP A 142 -25.12 -4.62 -19.12
C TRP A 142 -24.63 -6.00 -19.57
N LYS A 143 -25.39 -7.06 -19.25
CA LYS A 143 -25.30 -8.38 -19.87
C LYS A 143 -26.56 -8.54 -20.73
N ILE A 144 -26.41 -8.67 -22.05
CA ILE A 144 -27.53 -8.68 -23.00
C ILE A 144 -27.34 -9.84 -23.94
N ASN A 145 -28.36 -10.65 -24.16
CA ASN A 145 -28.34 -11.70 -25.16
C ASN A 145 -28.35 -11.08 -26.58
N LEU A 146 -27.41 -11.49 -27.44
CA LEU A 146 -27.29 -10.93 -28.79
C LEU A 146 -28.47 -11.28 -29.71
N GLU A 147 -29.13 -12.40 -29.49
CA GLU A 147 -30.28 -12.84 -30.29
C GLU A 147 -31.60 -12.30 -29.75
N ASN A 148 -31.67 -12.06 -28.42
CA ASN A 148 -32.86 -11.58 -27.76
C ASN A 148 -32.56 -10.43 -26.81
N GLU A 149 -32.73 -9.17 -27.28
CA GLU A 149 -32.47 -7.96 -26.51
C GLU A 149 -33.30 -7.85 -25.21
N GLU A 150 -34.43 -8.55 -25.09
CA GLU A 150 -35.23 -8.55 -23.86
C GLU A 150 -34.61 -9.41 -22.74
N ASP A 151 -33.77 -10.39 -23.08
CA ASP A 151 -32.98 -11.15 -22.13
C ASP A 151 -31.73 -10.34 -21.77
N LYS A 152 -31.90 -9.46 -20.79
CA LYS A 152 -30.85 -8.55 -20.33
C LYS A 152 -30.87 -8.34 -18.82
N VAL A 153 -29.68 -8.15 -18.28
CA VAL A 153 -29.47 -7.81 -16.86
C VAL A 153 -28.56 -6.58 -16.77
N GLN A 154 -28.91 -5.66 -15.92
CA GLN A 154 -28.10 -4.50 -15.60
C GLN A 154 -27.45 -4.67 -14.23
N TYR A 155 -26.14 -4.58 -14.15
CA TYR A 155 -25.37 -4.51 -12.91
C TYR A 155 -24.88 -3.08 -12.73
N ARG A 156 -25.29 -2.43 -11.66
CA ARG A 156 -24.90 -1.05 -11.39
C ARG A 156 -23.65 -0.99 -10.51
N SER A 157 -22.87 0.04 -10.72
CA SER A 157 -21.70 0.33 -9.86
C SER A 157 -22.12 0.47 -8.40
N GLY A 158 -21.39 -0.22 -7.50
CA GLY A 158 -21.67 -0.26 -6.07
C GLY A 158 -22.73 -1.29 -5.65
N GLU A 159 -23.37 -1.99 -6.62
CA GLU A 159 -24.36 -3.04 -6.35
C GLU A 159 -23.79 -4.43 -6.71
N ASN A 160 -24.32 -5.47 -6.10
CA ASN A 160 -23.93 -6.89 -6.34
C ASN A 160 -22.43 -7.16 -6.23
N GLY A 161 -21.71 -6.40 -5.42
CA GLY A 161 -20.25 -6.52 -5.25
C GLY A 161 -19.44 -5.83 -6.34
N LEU A 162 -20.05 -5.20 -7.34
CA LEU A 162 -19.34 -4.44 -8.38
C LEU A 162 -18.80 -3.11 -7.79
N GLY A 163 -17.53 -2.79 -8.09
CA GLY A 163 -16.91 -1.54 -7.65
C GLY A 163 -17.57 -0.28 -8.19
N THR A 164 -17.23 0.86 -7.61
CA THR A 164 -17.82 2.16 -7.95
C THR A 164 -17.12 2.88 -9.09
N PHE A 165 -15.90 2.50 -9.44
CA PHE A 165 -15.13 3.11 -10.52
C PHE A 165 -15.48 2.53 -11.90
N PRO A 166 -15.30 3.32 -12.97
CA PRO A 166 -15.60 2.89 -14.34
C PRO A 166 -14.84 1.63 -14.73
N ILE A 167 -15.52 0.75 -15.46
CA ILE A 167 -14.91 -0.45 -16.05
C ILE A 167 -14.02 0.00 -17.23
N SER A 168 -12.79 -0.49 -17.24
CA SER A 168 -11.80 -0.23 -18.30
C SER A 168 -11.85 -1.27 -19.40
N GLN A 169 -11.96 -2.56 -19.03
CA GLN A 169 -11.92 -3.70 -19.94
C GLN A 169 -12.72 -4.87 -19.38
N ILE A 170 -13.25 -5.70 -20.28
CA ILE A 170 -13.94 -6.95 -19.94
C ILE A 170 -13.29 -8.07 -20.76
N ILE A 171 -13.03 -9.21 -20.13
CA ILE A 171 -12.44 -10.37 -20.78
C ILE A 171 -13.13 -11.67 -20.28
N GLU A 172 -13.18 -12.66 -21.16
CA GLU A 172 -13.55 -14.03 -20.84
C GLU A 172 -12.29 -14.90 -20.91
N ASP A 173 -12.08 -15.74 -19.92
CA ASP A 173 -11.02 -16.73 -19.95
C ASP A 173 -11.45 -18.02 -20.70
N LYS A 174 -10.57 -19.00 -20.78
CA LYS A 174 -10.86 -20.25 -21.50
C LYS A 174 -11.91 -21.12 -20.82
N GLU A 175 -12.10 -20.97 -19.52
CA GLU A 175 -13.15 -21.63 -18.73
C GLU A 175 -14.51 -20.92 -18.83
N GLY A 176 -14.60 -19.81 -19.56
CA GLY A 176 -15.82 -19.01 -19.73
C GLY A 176 -16.11 -18.10 -18.52
N ARG A 177 -15.11 -17.84 -17.65
CA ARG A 177 -15.24 -16.91 -16.53
C ARG A 177 -15.04 -15.48 -17.02
N ILE A 178 -15.90 -14.58 -16.54
CA ILE A 178 -15.89 -13.16 -16.94
C ILE A 178 -15.13 -12.33 -15.91
N PHE A 179 -14.16 -11.57 -16.37
CA PHE A 179 -13.37 -10.67 -15.54
C PHE A 179 -13.51 -9.23 -16.04
N LEU A 180 -13.58 -8.29 -15.09
CA LEU A 180 -13.74 -6.86 -15.36
C LEU A 180 -12.60 -6.10 -14.67
N GLY A 181 -11.80 -5.37 -15.42
CA GLY A 181 -10.86 -4.39 -14.89
C GLY A 181 -11.55 -3.06 -14.63
N THR A 182 -11.13 -2.36 -13.59
CA THR A 182 -11.69 -1.05 -13.24
C THR A 182 -10.59 0.01 -13.09
N ARG A 183 -11.00 1.27 -13.11
CA ARG A 183 -10.09 2.42 -12.95
C ARG A 183 -10.03 2.89 -11.51
N GLY A 184 -9.71 1.98 -10.57
CA GLY A 184 -9.52 2.33 -9.16
C GLY A 184 -10.31 1.49 -8.15
N SER A 185 -11.00 0.41 -8.59
CA SER A 185 -11.63 -0.57 -7.69
C SER A 185 -11.03 -1.98 -7.83
N GLY A 186 -9.94 -2.13 -8.57
CA GLY A 186 -9.30 -3.43 -8.79
C GLY A 186 -9.91 -4.25 -9.93
N LEU A 187 -9.69 -5.56 -9.85
CA LEU A 187 -10.20 -6.58 -10.77
C LEU A 187 -11.44 -7.22 -10.17
N PHE A 188 -12.44 -7.51 -10.98
CA PHE A 188 -13.65 -8.22 -10.59
C PHE A 188 -13.83 -9.50 -11.39
N HIS A 189 -14.25 -10.56 -10.73
CA HIS A 189 -14.70 -11.81 -11.31
C HIS A 189 -16.22 -11.94 -11.14
N TYR A 190 -16.94 -12.27 -12.22
CA TYR A 190 -18.37 -12.50 -12.15
C TYR A 190 -18.68 -13.95 -11.71
N ASP A 191 -19.23 -14.08 -10.52
CA ASP A 191 -19.76 -15.33 -9.99
C ASP A 191 -21.18 -15.58 -10.58
N GLU A 192 -21.25 -16.41 -11.62
CA GLU A 192 -22.49 -16.69 -12.33
C GLU A 192 -23.53 -17.36 -11.44
N LYS A 193 -23.11 -18.21 -10.50
CA LYS A 193 -24.00 -18.96 -9.60
C LYS A 193 -24.74 -18.02 -8.64
N ASN A 194 -24.03 -17.05 -8.09
CA ASN A 194 -24.60 -16.11 -7.12
C ASN A 194 -24.98 -14.76 -7.75
N LYS A 195 -24.77 -14.58 -9.06
CA LYS A 195 -25.02 -13.34 -9.83
C LYS A 195 -24.41 -12.09 -9.18
N ARG A 196 -23.17 -12.21 -8.70
CA ARG A 196 -22.44 -11.15 -8.01
C ARG A 196 -21.00 -11.06 -8.52
N PHE A 197 -20.35 -9.97 -8.19
CA PHE A 197 -18.94 -9.76 -8.49
C PHE A 197 -18.08 -9.97 -7.25
N ILE A 198 -16.95 -10.63 -7.43
CA ILE A 198 -15.90 -10.85 -6.42
C ILE A 198 -14.74 -9.94 -6.79
N GLY A 199 -14.37 -9.01 -5.93
CA GLY A 199 -13.32 -8.03 -6.18
C GLY A 199 -11.97 -8.46 -5.62
N TYR A 200 -10.92 -8.21 -6.42
CA TYR A 200 -9.51 -8.34 -6.05
C TYR A 200 -8.89 -6.94 -6.04
N THR A 201 -8.45 -6.50 -4.88
CA THR A 201 -7.87 -5.17 -4.65
C THR A 201 -6.49 -5.30 -4.00
N THR A 202 -5.74 -4.20 -3.95
CA THR A 202 -4.47 -4.15 -3.22
C THR A 202 -4.61 -4.39 -1.72
N GLU A 203 -5.82 -4.32 -1.17
CA GLU A 203 -6.10 -4.58 0.24
C GLU A 203 -6.34 -6.07 0.53
N ASN A 204 -6.91 -6.82 -0.43
CA ASN A 204 -7.33 -8.21 -0.23
C ASN A 204 -6.62 -9.22 -1.14
N SER A 205 -5.74 -8.75 -2.02
CA SER A 205 -4.99 -9.59 -2.96
C SER A 205 -3.60 -9.01 -3.24
N PHE A 206 -2.80 -9.73 -4.02
CA PHE A 206 -1.47 -9.27 -4.46
C PHE A 206 -1.50 -8.63 -5.86
N ILE A 207 -2.60 -8.02 -6.25
CA ILE A 207 -2.66 -7.24 -7.47
C ILE A 207 -1.75 -6.00 -7.35
N ALA A 208 -1.04 -5.63 -8.43
CA ALA A 208 -0.09 -4.52 -8.38
C ALA A 208 -0.78 -3.17 -8.08
N SER A 209 -1.99 -3.00 -8.55
CA SER A 209 -2.74 -1.75 -8.45
C SER A 209 -4.24 -1.99 -8.56
N ASP A 210 -5.02 -1.10 -7.96
CA ASP A 210 -6.48 -1.07 -8.15
C ASP A 210 -6.87 -0.41 -9.48
N TYR A 211 -5.92 0.18 -10.19
CA TYR A 211 -6.09 0.64 -11.56
C TYR A 211 -5.75 -0.48 -12.53
N CYS A 212 -6.78 -1.16 -13.07
CA CYS A 212 -6.65 -2.19 -14.10
C CYS A 212 -7.01 -1.55 -15.45
N TYR A 213 -6.02 -1.25 -16.28
CA TYR A 213 -6.25 -0.52 -17.54
C TYR A 213 -6.64 -1.43 -18.68
N GLU A 214 -5.84 -2.47 -18.94
CA GLU A 214 -6.08 -3.46 -20.00
C GLU A 214 -5.96 -4.87 -19.44
N LEU A 215 -6.76 -5.77 -19.97
CA LEU A 215 -6.80 -7.19 -19.62
C LEU A 215 -6.58 -8.01 -20.89
N THR A 216 -5.72 -9.01 -20.81
CA THR A 216 -5.54 -10.01 -21.86
C THR A 216 -5.23 -11.38 -21.25
N LEU A 217 -5.23 -12.43 -22.06
CA LEU A 217 -4.80 -13.75 -21.62
C LEU A 217 -3.36 -14.02 -22.07
N SER A 218 -2.60 -14.64 -21.20
CA SER A 218 -1.29 -15.17 -21.51
C SER A 218 -1.39 -16.48 -22.31
N THR A 219 -0.26 -16.96 -22.80
CA THR A 219 -0.21 -18.29 -23.44
C THR A 219 -0.41 -19.44 -22.45
N LEU A 220 -0.26 -19.16 -21.16
CA LEU A 220 -0.44 -20.09 -20.05
C LEU A 220 -1.82 -19.92 -19.37
N ASP A 221 -2.77 -19.27 -20.03
CA ASP A 221 -4.14 -19.04 -19.56
C ASP A 221 -4.27 -18.19 -18.30
N GLN A 222 -3.23 -17.43 -17.97
CA GLN A 222 -3.26 -16.45 -16.90
C GLN A 222 -3.83 -15.12 -17.41
N LEU A 223 -4.57 -14.41 -16.57
CA LEU A 223 -4.95 -13.03 -16.85
C LEU A 223 -3.73 -12.13 -16.73
N VAL A 224 -3.47 -11.34 -17.75
CA VAL A 224 -2.44 -10.31 -17.75
C VAL A 224 -3.11 -8.96 -17.64
N ILE A 225 -2.82 -8.25 -16.56
CA ILE A 225 -3.49 -7.02 -16.15
C ILE A 225 -2.42 -5.92 -16.14
N THR A 226 -2.63 -4.86 -16.90
CA THR A 226 -1.78 -3.67 -16.82
C THR A 226 -2.35 -2.64 -15.87
N GLY A 227 -1.49 -2.00 -15.08
CA GLY A 227 -1.84 -0.94 -14.14
C GLY A 227 -0.77 0.14 -14.07
N ASP A 228 -1.00 1.17 -13.30
CA ASP A 228 -0.07 2.30 -13.11
C ASP A 228 1.24 1.91 -12.40
N LYS A 229 1.23 0.84 -11.60
CA LYS A 229 2.40 0.35 -10.86
C LYS A 229 3.11 -0.83 -11.52
N GLY A 230 2.47 -1.48 -12.49
CA GLY A 230 3.07 -2.65 -13.12
C GLY A 230 2.10 -3.51 -13.91
N ILE A 231 2.56 -4.72 -14.20
CA ILE A 231 1.79 -5.75 -14.87
C ILE A 231 1.56 -6.88 -13.87
N THR A 232 0.32 -7.28 -13.69
CA THR A 232 -0.04 -8.43 -12.86
C THR A 232 -0.43 -9.60 -13.74
N PHE A 233 0.15 -10.77 -13.50
CA PHE A 233 -0.30 -12.05 -14.03
C PHE A 233 -1.13 -12.72 -12.92
N PHE A 234 -2.35 -13.05 -13.22
CA PHE A 234 -3.27 -13.68 -12.28
C PHE A 234 -3.71 -15.04 -12.80
N ASP A 235 -3.46 -16.07 -12.03
CA ASP A 235 -3.97 -17.41 -12.24
C ASP A 235 -5.24 -17.59 -11.39
N PRO A 236 -6.44 -17.64 -12.01
CA PRO A 236 -7.68 -17.73 -11.26
C PRO A 236 -7.90 -19.08 -10.59
N ASP A 237 -7.31 -20.17 -11.13
CA ASP A 237 -7.49 -21.52 -10.60
C ASP A 237 -6.70 -21.72 -9.32
N GLN A 238 -5.51 -21.14 -9.27
CA GLN A 238 -4.64 -21.19 -8.09
C GLN A 238 -4.82 -19.99 -7.17
N ASN A 239 -5.62 -19.01 -7.56
CA ASN A 239 -5.73 -17.70 -6.92
C ASN A 239 -4.36 -17.02 -6.70
N LEU A 240 -3.49 -17.12 -7.71
CA LEU A 240 -2.08 -16.75 -7.63
C LEU A 240 -1.80 -15.50 -8.44
N PHE A 241 -1.20 -14.51 -7.80
CA PHE A 241 -0.80 -13.24 -8.42
C PHE A 241 0.72 -13.17 -8.56
N LYS A 242 1.19 -12.77 -9.73
CA LYS A 242 2.61 -12.47 -10.00
C LYS A 242 2.70 -11.07 -10.57
N VAL A 243 3.54 -10.22 -9.98
CA VAL A 243 3.65 -8.80 -10.34
C VAL A 243 5.00 -8.51 -10.98
N VAL A 244 4.97 -7.72 -12.05
CA VAL A 244 6.12 -7.15 -12.75
C VAL A 244 6.06 -5.63 -12.57
N GLU A 245 6.92 -5.08 -11.74
CA GLU A 245 6.95 -3.64 -11.44
C GLU A 245 7.58 -2.83 -12.57
N LEU A 246 7.07 -1.61 -12.78
CA LEU A 246 7.65 -0.64 -13.71
C LEU A 246 8.93 -0.03 -13.13
N GLY A 247 9.84 0.37 -14.01
CA GLY A 247 11.10 1.04 -13.64
C GLY A 247 12.21 0.09 -13.23
N THR A 248 11.93 -0.90 -12.40
CA THR A 248 12.92 -1.91 -11.98
C THR A 248 13.02 -3.07 -12.96
N ALA A 249 11.90 -3.56 -13.41
CA ALA A 249 11.79 -4.74 -14.25
C ALA A 249 11.62 -4.41 -15.74
N LEU A 250 10.85 -3.39 -16.01
CA LEU A 250 10.59 -2.89 -17.34
C LEU A 250 11.01 -1.43 -17.41
N PRO A 251 11.82 -1.01 -18.40
CA PRO A 251 12.27 0.38 -18.54
C PRO A 251 11.16 1.28 -19.09
N LEU A 252 9.97 1.17 -18.50
CA LEU A 252 8.78 1.94 -18.82
C LEU A 252 8.49 2.93 -17.68
N THR A 253 8.19 4.17 -18.02
CA THR A 253 7.98 5.23 -17.03
C THR A 253 6.53 5.36 -16.58
N GLY A 254 5.58 4.74 -17.26
CA GLY A 254 4.18 4.75 -16.88
C GLY A 254 3.30 4.05 -17.90
N ILE A 255 2.41 3.21 -17.43
CA ILE A 255 1.31 2.66 -18.21
C ILE A 255 0.08 3.48 -17.85
N ASN A 256 -0.57 4.01 -18.87
CA ASN A 256 -1.78 4.82 -18.75
C ASN A 256 -2.94 4.15 -19.50
N ILE A 257 -4.12 4.68 -19.28
CA ILE A 257 -5.32 4.28 -20.03
C ILE A 257 -5.07 4.42 -21.53
N GLY A 258 -5.29 3.34 -22.28
CA GLY A 258 -5.05 3.29 -23.73
C GLY A 258 -3.64 2.84 -24.13
N CYS A 259 -2.76 2.57 -23.18
CA CYS A 259 -1.52 1.83 -23.43
C CYS A 259 -1.87 0.35 -23.57
N GLY A 260 -1.95 -0.14 -24.80
CA GLY A 260 -2.34 -1.52 -25.08
C GLY A 260 -1.32 -2.56 -24.65
N ILE A 261 -1.80 -3.76 -24.39
CA ILE A 261 -0.99 -4.97 -24.23
C ILE A 261 -1.37 -5.99 -25.30
N LEU A 262 -0.39 -6.65 -25.87
CA LEU A 262 -0.57 -7.70 -26.85
C LEU A 262 0.25 -8.91 -26.48
N VAL A 263 -0.40 -10.05 -26.33
CA VAL A 263 0.26 -11.35 -26.16
C VAL A 263 0.26 -12.09 -27.49
N CYS A 264 1.42 -12.44 -27.98
CA CYS A 264 1.59 -13.20 -29.21
C CYS A 264 1.51 -14.71 -28.94
N LYS A 265 1.15 -15.49 -29.97
CA LYS A 265 1.07 -16.97 -29.87
C LYS A 265 2.39 -17.65 -29.45
N ASN A 266 3.53 -17.00 -29.65
CA ASN A 266 4.85 -17.50 -29.24
C ASN A 266 5.24 -17.08 -27.80
N GLY A 267 4.34 -16.50 -27.04
CA GLY A 267 4.58 -16.03 -25.67
C GLY A 267 5.31 -14.69 -25.59
N GLU A 268 5.56 -14.00 -26.70
CA GLU A 268 6.10 -12.63 -26.70
C GLU A 268 4.99 -11.65 -26.35
N ILE A 269 5.24 -10.80 -25.37
CA ILE A 269 4.31 -9.79 -24.88
C ILE A 269 4.84 -8.42 -25.28
N PHE A 270 3.98 -7.61 -25.85
CA PHE A 270 4.22 -6.20 -26.17
C PHE A 270 3.39 -5.33 -25.24
N VAL A 271 4.02 -4.37 -24.58
CA VAL A 271 3.35 -3.44 -23.67
C VAL A 271 3.66 -2.02 -24.09
N GLY A 272 2.62 -1.26 -24.35
CA GLY A 272 2.74 0.18 -24.59
C GLY A 272 2.88 0.96 -23.28
N SER A 273 3.53 2.11 -23.36
CA SER A 273 3.63 3.06 -22.25
C SER A 273 3.66 4.50 -22.76
N SER A 274 3.70 5.46 -21.86
CA SER A 274 3.81 6.88 -22.21
C SER A 274 5.13 7.25 -22.90
N ASN A 275 6.20 6.49 -22.65
CA ASN A 275 7.54 6.74 -23.20
C ASN A 275 7.99 5.74 -24.28
N GLY A 276 7.08 4.87 -24.74
CA GLY A 276 7.42 3.90 -25.79
C GLY A 276 6.75 2.54 -25.60
N MET A 277 7.42 1.50 -26.04
CA MET A 277 6.94 0.12 -25.99
C MET A 277 8.05 -0.80 -25.49
N ALA A 278 7.73 -1.70 -24.59
CA ALA A 278 8.60 -2.80 -24.19
C ALA A 278 8.10 -4.11 -24.77
N THR A 279 9.04 -5.05 -25.03
CA THR A 279 8.72 -6.43 -25.39
C THR A 279 9.56 -7.39 -24.58
N PHE A 280 8.95 -8.48 -24.17
CA PHE A 280 9.59 -9.55 -23.41
C PHE A 280 8.84 -10.87 -23.63
N PHE A 281 9.46 -11.99 -23.30
CA PHE A 281 8.83 -13.29 -23.34
C PHE A 281 8.28 -13.66 -21.96
N GLU A 282 7.05 -14.16 -21.90
CA GLU A 282 6.39 -14.59 -20.68
C GLU A 282 7.24 -15.60 -19.88
N GLN A 283 7.84 -16.57 -20.58
CA GLN A 283 8.70 -17.58 -19.95
C GLN A 283 9.93 -16.99 -19.25
N GLN A 284 10.47 -15.89 -19.75
CA GLN A 284 11.63 -15.23 -19.16
C GLN A 284 11.32 -14.56 -17.83
N LEU A 285 10.07 -14.12 -17.64
CA LEU A 285 9.62 -13.50 -16.40
C LEU A 285 9.49 -14.48 -15.24
N PHE A 286 9.26 -15.75 -15.56
CA PHE A 286 8.93 -16.77 -14.56
C PHE A 286 9.99 -17.86 -14.39
N ASN A 287 11.08 -17.77 -15.13
CA ASN A 287 12.29 -18.56 -14.85
C ASN A 287 12.88 -18.10 -13.52
N SER A 288 12.38 -18.67 -12.42
CA SER A 288 13.02 -18.52 -11.12
C SER A 288 14.40 -19.17 -11.18
N ALA A 289 15.42 -18.49 -10.70
CA ALA A 289 16.69 -19.14 -10.40
C ALA A 289 16.39 -20.32 -9.46
N LYS A 290 16.63 -21.53 -9.92
CA LYS A 290 16.25 -22.76 -9.18
C LYS A 290 16.95 -22.87 -7.82
N ASP A 291 18.08 -22.20 -7.61
CA ASP A 291 18.99 -22.42 -6.49
C ASP A 291 19.41 -21.11 -5.76
N TYR A 292 18.47 -20.22 -5.45
CA TYR A 292 18.80 -19.10 -4.57
C TYR A 292 18.44 -19.41 -3.12
N GLN A 293 19.11 -18.75 -2.19
CA GLN A 293 18.91 -18.89 -0.77
C GLN A 293 18.55 -17.55 -0.13
N LEU A 294 17.77 -17.62 0.93
CA LEU A 294 17.55 -16.51 1.84
C LEU A 294 18.65 -16.52 2.91
N TYR A 295 19.04 -15.34 3.38
CA TYR A 295 19.95 -15.21 4.53
C TYR A 295 19.72 -13.87 5.23
N PHE A 296 20.04 -13.84 6.49
CA PHE A 296 20.08 -12.59 7.25
C PHE A 296 21.35 -11.83 6.84
N SER A 297 21.18 -10.57 6.40
CA SER A 297 22.30 -9.73 5.96
C SER A 297 22.86 -8.88 7.10
N ASP A 298 21.97 -8.26 7.90
CA ASP A 298 22.38 -7.34 8.95
C ASP A 298 21.55 -7.58 10.22
N LEU A 299 22.21 -7.32 11.35
CA LEU A 299 21.61 -7.31 12.67
C LEU A 299 21.94 -5.98 13.33
N PHE A 300 20.90 -5.31 13.82
CA PHE A 300 21.05 -4.15 14.70
C PHE A 300 20.51 -4.50 16.08
N ILE A 301 21.27 -4.15 17.09
CA ILE A 301 20.90 -4.29 18.50
C ILE A 301 20.86 -2.89 19.10
N ASN A 302 19.72 -2.49 19.64
CA ASN A 302 19.49 -1.13 20.16
C ASN A 302 19.86 -0.02 19.17
N ASN A 303 19.58 -0.24 17.87
CA ASN A 303 19.90 0.63 16.73
C ASN A 303 21.40 0.71 16.35
N GLU A 304 22.26 -0.10 16.94
CA GLU A 304 23.66 -0.22 16.54
C GLU A 304 23.85 -1.48 15.69
N GLN A 305 24.50 -1.34 14.55
CA GLN A 305 24.82 -2.48 13.68
C GLN A 305 25.86 -3.37 14.36
N VAL A 306 25.64 -4.68 14.33
CA VAL A 306 26.53 -5.68 14.92
C VAL A 306 27.32 -6.37 13.82
N SER A 307 28.64 -6.40 13.99
CA SER A 307 29.58 -7.05 13.09
C SER A 307 30.43 -8.09 13.80
N PRO A 308 30.97 -9.10 13.10
CA PRO A 308 31.88 -10.05 13.69
C PRO A 308 33.12 -9.37 14.28
N GLY A 309 33.44 -9.68 15.55
CA GLY A 309 34.58 -9.09 16.23
C GLY A 309 34.33 -7.79 16.96
N ASP A 310 33.09 -7.28 16.96
CA ASP A 310 32.69 -6.10 17.72
C ASP A 310 32.85 -6.30 19.24
N HIS A 311 32.85 -5.19 19.97
CA HIS A 311 32.95 -5.19 21.44
C HIS A 311 31.83 -6.01 22.11
N ASN A 312 30.69 -6.13 21.47
CA ASN A 312 29.54 -6.87 21.97
C ASN A 312 29.72 -8.40 21.90
N LYS A 313 30.65 -8.90 21.08
CA LYS A 313 30.96 -10.33 20.88
C LYS A 313 29.75 -11.22 20.58
N VAL A 314 28.67 -10.63 20.03
CA VAL A 314 27.44 -11.36 19.73
C VAL A 314 27.61 -12.26 18.52
N LEU A 315 28.39 -11.81 17.52
CA LEU A 315 28.63 -12.55 16.30
C LEU A 315 30.09 -13.07 16.28
N ALA A 316 30.24 -14.39 16.29
CA ALA A 316 31.53 -15.03 16.05
C ALA A 316 31.89 -15.09 14.55
N THR A 317 30.89 -15.22 13.69
CA THR A 317 31.00 -15.26 12.23
C THR A 317 30.03 -14.29 11.61
N ALA A 318 30.15 -14.04 10.30
CA ALA A 318 29.18 -13.19 9.59
C ALA A 318 27.76 -13.76 9.71
N LEU A 319 26.80 -12.89 9.84
CA LEU A 319 25.38 -13.21 10.13
C LEU A 319 24.78 -14.28 9.21
N PRO A 320 25.07 -14.32 7.88
CA PRO A 320 24.58 -15.38 6.99
C PRO A 320 25.00 -16.81 7.38
N PHE A 321 26.09 -16.95 8.16
CA PHE A 321 26.63 -18.23 8.62
C PHE A 321 26.35 -18.51 10.10
N THR A 322 25.69 -17.57 10.77
CA THR A 322 25.31 -17.69 12.19
C THR A 322 23.90 -18.27 12.28
N ARG A 323 23.72 -19.28 13.13
CA ARG A 323 22.41 -19.92 13.37
C ARG A 323 21.81 -19.56 14.71
N GLU A 324 22.65 -19.17 15.66
CA GLU A 324 22.25 -18.84 17.02
C GLU A 324 22.99 -17.59 17.49
N ILE A 325 22.29 -16.73 18.21
CA ILE A 325 22.85 -15.55 18.86
C ILE A 325 22.48 -15.54 20.35
N GLU A 326 23.44 -15.18 21.16
CA GLU A 326 23.26 -14.98 22.59
C GLU A 326 23.31 -13.49 22.93
N LEU A 327 22.28 -13.01 23.61
CA LEU A 327 22.08 -11.61 23.92
C LEU A 327 21.98 -11.37 25.42
N ALA A 328 22.55 -10.28 25.89
CA ALA A 328 22.33 -9.81 27.24
C ALA A 328 20.89 -9.26 27.39
N TYR A 329 20.39 -9.21 28.61
CA TYR A 329 19.02 -8.77 28.93
C TYR A 329 18.69 -7.34 28.45
N ASN A 330 19.69 -6.49 28.29
CA ASN A 330 19.55 -5.10 27.80
C ASN A 330 19.71 -4.98 26.27
N GLN A 331 19.96 -6.09 25.60
CA GLN A 331 20.08 -6.20 24.15
C GLN A 331 18.76 -6.76 23.58
N ASN A 332 17.66 -6.10 23.85
CA ASN A 332 16.31 -6.61 23.63
C ASN A 332 15.51 -5.87 22.54
N ASN A 333 16.15 -4.90 21.86
CA ASN A 333 15.59 -4.26 20.66
C ASN A 333 16.41 -4.71 19.47
N LEU A 334 15.78 -5.50 18.60
CA LEU A 334 16.44 -6.19 17.50
C LEU A 334 15.85 -5.75 16.16
N ILE A 335 16.73 -5.47 15.22
CA ILE A 335 16.35 -5.30 13.82
C ILE A 335 17.15 -6.30 13.00
N PHE A 336 16.45 -7.19 12.33
CA PHE A 336 17.06 -8.10 11.36
C PHE A 336 16.75 -7.63 9.97
N THR A 337 17.78 -7.53 9.13
CA THR A 337 17.61 -7.37 7.68
C THR A 337 17.90 -8.71 7.04
N PHE A 338 17.04 -9.10 6.11
CA PHE A 338 17.24 -10.32 5.32
C PHE A 338 17.27 -10.00 3.84
N THR A 339 17.92 -10.84 3.08
CA THR A 339 18.04 -10.70 1.62
C THR A 339 18.10 -12.07 0.96
N SER A 340 17.99 -12.09 -0.36
CA SER A 340 18.21 -13.28 -1.17
C SER A 340 19.33 -13.02 -2.17
N ASN A 341 20.03 -14.07 -2.56
CA ASN A 341 20.99 -14.00 -3.68
C ASN A 341 20.31 -14.18 -5.05
N ASN A 342 19.00 -13.95 -5.11
CA ASN A 342 18.24 -14.00 -6.34
C ASN A 342 18.40 -12.69 -7.14
N TYR A 343 19.51 -12.53 -7.83
CA TYR A 343 19.75 -11.38 -8.71
C TYR A 343 19.05 -11.48 -10.07
N VAL A 344 18.52 -12.65 -10.42
CA VAL A 344 17.85 -12.89 -11.71
C VAL A 344 16.39 -12.44 -11.68
N ASN A 345 15.76 -12.45 -10.51
CA ASN A 345 14.35 -12.11 -10.31
C ASN A 345 14.14 -10.71 -9.71
N THR A 346 14.86 -9.70 -10.22
CA THR A 346 14.55 -8.28 -9.93
C THR A 346 13.13 -7.90 -10.37
N LEU A 347 12.48 -8.75 -11.16
CA LEU A 347 11.11 -8.59 -11.68
C LEU A 347 10.02 -9.01 -10.71
N LYS A 348 10.37 -9.72 -9.63
CA LYS A 348 9.43 -10.12 -8.59
C LYS A 348 9.93 -9.57 -7.27
N LYS A 349 9.19 -8.62 -6.70
CA LYS A 349 9.31 -8.38 -5.27
C LYS A 349 8.80 -9.64 -4.58
N ALA A 350 9.72 -10.50 -4.15
CA ALA A 350 9.35 -11.66 -3.36
C ALA A 350 8.59 -11.16 -2.13
N SER A 351 7.42 -11.70 -1.89
CA SER A 351 6.68 -11.39 -0.68
C SER A 351 7.13 -12.36 0.40
N TYR A 352 7.42 -11.84 1.55
CA TYR A 352 7.92 -12.61 2.68
C TYR A 352 6.97 -12.46 3.86
N GLU A 353 6.96 -13.47 4.70
CA GLU A 353 6.34 -13.41 6.01
C GLU A 353 7.32 -13.93 7.05
N TYR A 354 7.21 -13.41 8.26
CA TYR A 354 8.08 -13.81 9.35
C TYR A 354 7.28 -14.09 10.62
N MET A 355 7.90 -14.83 11.51
CA MET A 355 7.34 -15.14 12.83
C MET A 355 8.49 -15.35 13.81
N LEU A 356 8.40 -14.76 14.96
CA LEU A 356 9.26 -15.03 16.10
C LEU A 356 8.56 -16.06 17.00
N GLU A 357 8.93 -17.33 16.88
CA GLU A 357 8.42 -18.39 17.76
C GLU A 357 8.79 -18.07 19.21
N GLY A 358 7.83 -18.21 20.11
CA GLY A 358 7.95 -17.79 21.50
C GLY A 358 7.42 -16.39 21.79
N PHE A 359 7.12 -15.59 20.75
CA PHE A 359 6.57 -14.24 20.87
C PHE A 359 5.31 -14.03 20.04
N ASP A 360 5.38 -14.34 18.75
CA ASP A 360 4.28 -14.13 17.80
C ASP A 360 3.30 -15.30 17.81
N LYS A 361 2.01 -14.98 17.64
CA LYS A 361 0.93 -15.97 17.50
C LYS A 361 0.56 -16.26 16.05
N LYS A 362 1.01 -15.45 15.10
CA LYS A 362 0.66 -15.50 13.68
C LYS A 362 1.85 -15.10 12.82
N TRP A 363 1.86 -15.56 11.59
CA TRP A 363 2.76 -15.06 10.57
C TRP A 363 2.45 -13.59 10.26
N ILE A 364 3.50 -12.78 10.16
CA ILE A 364 3.43 -11.35 9.90
C ILE A 364 3.96 -11.11 8.48
N PRO A 365 3.17 -10.57 7.56
CA PRO A 365 3.66 -10.23 6.24
C PRO A 365 4.69 -9.11 6.32
N SER A 366 5.83 -9.30 5.67
CA SER A 366 6.89 -8.29 5.60
C SER A 366 6.63 -7.35 4.42
N LYS A 367 6.56 -6.05 4.71
CA LYS A 367 6.48 -5.00 3.66
C LYS A 367 7.87 -4.63 3.12
N ASP A 368 8.87 -4.77 3.97
CA ASP A 368 10.27 -4.47 3.71
C ASP A 368 11.14 -5.65 4.14
N ASN A 369 12.40 -5.65 3.77
CA ASN A 369 13.33 -6.70 4.20
C ASN A 369 13.81 -6.55 5.65
N ASN A 370 13.21 -5.65 6.43
CA ASN A 370 13.54 -5.38 7.81
C ASN A 370 12.47 -5.92 8.75
N ILE A 371 12.92 -6.55 9.82
CA ILE A 371 12.09 -7.14 10.87
C ILE A 371 12.45 -6.47 12.19
N PHE A 372 11.46 -5.91 12.86
CA PHE A 372 11.63 -5.13 14.07
C PHE A 372 10.99 -5.83 15.27
N TYR A 373 11.78 -6.08 16.29
CA TYR A 373 11.30 -6.52 17.60
C TYR A 373 11.84 -5.61 18.68
N THR A 374 10.98 -5.08 19.50
CA THR A 374 11.35 -4.17 20.58
C THR A 374 10.92 -4.75 21.93
N ASN A 375 11.76 -4.53 22.92
CA ASN A 375 11.49 -4.89 24.31
C ASN A 375 11.16 -6.37 24.52
N LEU A 376 11.94 -7.26 23.89
CA LEU A 376 11.83 -8.69 24.09
C LEU A 376 12.20 -9.07 25.53
N ASN A 377 11.42 -9.94 26.14
CA ASN A 377 11.73 -10.48 27.45
C ASN A 377 12.90 -11.47 27.37
N PRO A 378 13.64 -11.67 28.48
CA PRO A 378 14.57 -12.79 28.57
C PRO A 378 13.90 -14.12 28.24
N GLY A 379 14.52 -14.91 27.36
CA GLY A 379 13.94 -16.16 26.90
C GLY A 379 14.64 -16.71 25.65
N LYS A 380 14.11 -17.81 25.15
CA LYS A 380 14.55 -18.44 23.90
C LYS A 380 13.50 -18.20 22.83
N TYR A 381 13.94 -17.74 21.67
CA TYR A 381 13.11 -17.43 20.52
C TYR A 381 13.73 -18.01 19.25
N THR A 382 12.92 -18.32 18.26
CA THR A 382 13.41 -18.67 16.93
C THR A 382 12.74 -17.74 15.91
N LEU A 383 13.53 -16.88 15.28
CA LEU A 383 13.07 -16.05 14.17
C LEU A 383 13.04 -16.88 12.90
N ILE A 384 11.88 -16.97 12.28
CA ILE A 384 11.66 -17.68 11.03
C ILE A 384 11.19 -16.68 9.99
N VAL A 385 11.88 -16.66 8.85
CA VAL A 385 11.45 -15.89 7.67
C VAL A 385 11.25 -16.87 6.55
N ARG A 386 10.10 -16.79 5.89
CA ARG A 386 9.81 -17.60 4.72
C ARG A 386 9.28 -16.77 3.56
N GLU A 387 9.57 -17.22 2.38
CA GLU A 387 8.99 -16.68 1.16
C GLU A 387 7.54 -17.15 1.04
N ILE A 388 6.63 -16.24 0.73
CA ILE A 388 5.26 -16.60 0.37
C ILE A 388 5.34 -17.26 -1.00
N GLN A 389 4.97 -18.54 -1.05
CA GLN A 389 5.16 -19.38 -2.21
C GLN A 389 4.23 -18.96 -3.35
N TYR A 390 4.83 -18.61 -4.49
CA TYR A 390 4.11 -18.29 -5.72
C TYR A 390 4.32 -19.35 -6.81
N ASP A 391 5.17 -20.34 -6.58
CA ASP A 391 5.45 -21.41 -7.52
C ASP A 391 4.85 -22.72 -7.01
N PRO A 392 3.78 -23.24 -7.66
CA PRO A 392 3.14 -24.49 -7.26
C PRO A 392 4.05 -25.71 -7.40
N ASN A 393 5.12 -25.63 -8.19
CA ASN A 393 6.07 -26.73 -8.36
C ASN A 393 7.15 -26.78 -7.27
N GLN A 394 7.13 -25.85 -6.32
CA GLN A 394 8.06 -25.82 -5.20
C GLN A 394 7.44 -26.53 -4.00
N GLU A 395 7.97 -27.68 -3.62
CA GLU A 395 7.42 -28.53 -2.54
C GLU A 395 7.45 -27.88 -1.15
N GLN A 396 8.37 -26.95 -0.88
CA GLN A 396 8.44 -26.22 0.39
C GLN A 396 8.86 -24.76 0.20
N PRO A 397 8.31 -23.81 0.99
CA PRO A 397 8.74 -22.43 0.96
C PRO A 397 10.19 -22.29 1.41
N ARG A 398 10.95 -21.43 0.73
CA ARG A 398 12.31 -21.10 1.19
C ARG A 398 12.23 -20.42 2.54
N THR A 399 12.97 -20.97 3.50
CA THR A 399 12.88 -20.58 4.89
C THR A 399 14.28 -20.41 5.46
N ILE A 400 14.49 -19.35 6.24
CA ILE A 400 15.67 -19.17 7.07
C ILE A 400 15.25 -19.07 8.54
N LYS A 401 16.12 -19.52 9.43
CA LYS A 401 15.88 -19.52 10.87
C LYS A 401 17.08 -18.96 11.61
N MET A 402 16.81 -18.26 12.71
CA MET A 402 17.79 -17.74 13.64
C MET A 402 17.31 -17.99 15.06
N ASP A 403 18.09 -18.75 15.82
CA ASP A 403 17.81 -18.95 17.24
C ASP A 403 18.36 -17.79 18.05
N ILE A 404 17.56 -17.24 18.93
CA ILE A 404 17.86 -16.05 19.72
C ILE A 404 17.67 -16.39 21.19
N HIS A 405 18.73 -16.29 21.96
CA HIS A 405 18.68 -16.50 23.39
C HIS A 405 19.02 -15.20 24.15
N ILE A 406 18.01 -14.59 24.77
CA ILE A 406 18.19 -13.41 25.62
C ILE A 406 18.33 -13.86 27.05
N HIS A 407 19.51 -13.65 27.62
CA HIS A 407 19.82 -14.02 29.00
C HIS A 407 19.04 -13.19 30.01
N SER A 408 18.64 -13.83 31.10
CA SER A 408 18.07 -13.10 32.23
C SER A 408 19.12 -12.20 32.87
N PRO A 409 18.73 -11.02 33.37
CA PRO A 409 19.67 -10.16 34.10
C PRO A 409 20.20 -10.88 35.33
N TRP A 410 21.46 -10.58 35.70
CA TRP A 410 22.13 -11.20 36.83
C TRP A 410 21.28 -11.16 38.10
N TYR A 411 20.52 -10.08 38.29
CA TYR A 411 19.64 -9.89 39.44
C TYR A 411 18.34 -10.75 39.39
N ALA A 412 18.00 -11.36 38.25
CA ALA A 412 16.90 -12.30 38.10
C ALA A 412 17.39 -13.75 37.89
N SER A 413 18.68 -14.03 38.19
CA SER A 413 19.23 -15.38 38.16
C SER A 413 18.80 -16.16 39.41
N ASN A 414 18.80 -17.51 39.32
CA ASN A 414 18.53 -18.36 40.46
C ASN A 414 19.47 -18.06 41.64
N LEU A 415 20.73 -17.70 41.34
CA LEU A 415 21.70 -17.28 42.35
C LEU A 415 21.29 -15.95 42.98
N ALA A 416 20.82 -15.00 42.21
CA ALA A 416 20.36 -13.71 42.73
C ALA A 416 19.10 -13.89 43.63
N TYR A 417 18.14 -14.71 43.20
CA TYR A 417 16.98 -15.03 44.04
C TYR A 417 17.39 -15.74 45.35
N PHE A 418 18.39 -16.63 45.31
CA PHE A 418 18.93 -17.24 46.49
C PHE A 418 19.61 -16.21 47.41
N LEU A 419 20.35 -15.27 46.80
CA LEU A 419 20.96 -14.17 47.57
C LEU A 419 19.92 -13.21 48.15
N TYR A 420 18.85 -12.91 47.37
CA TYR A 420 17.72 -12.11 47.87
C TYR A 420 17.00 -12.83 49.01
N PHE A 421 16.84 -14.16 48.91
CA PHE A 421 16.26 -14.95 49.98
C PHE A 421 17.10 -14.88 51.25
N ILE A 422 18.45 -15.03 51.14
CA ILE A 422 19.36 -14.86 52.25
C ILE A 422 19.31 -13.42 52.80
N LEU A 423 19.27 -12.42 51.89
CA LEU A 423 19.17 -11.02 52.28
C LEU A 423 17.86 -10.75 53.06
N ILE A 424 16.75 -11.29 52.60
CA ILE A 424 15.44 -11.16 53.26
C ILE A 424 15.50 -11.82 54.62
N ILE A 425 16.07 -13.03 54.73
CA ILE A 425 16.26 -13.72 56.03
C ILE A 425 17.16 -12.89 56.93
N SER A 426 18.26 -12.34 56.40
CA SER A 426 19.19 -11.48 57.16
C SER A 426 18.48 -10.20 57.63
N ILE A 427 17.67 -9.58 56.77
CA ILE A 427 16.86 -8.40 57.14
C ILE A 427 15.84 -8.78 58.22
N LEU A 428 15.12 -9.90 58.03
CA LEU A 428 14.15 -10.39 59.02
C LEU A 428 14.83 -10.73 60.36
N TYR A 429 16.01 -11.34 60.30
CA TYR A 429 16.82 -11.61 61.50
C TYR A 429 17.33 -10.32 62.17
N SER A 430 17.78 -9.36 61.36
CA SER A 430 18.17 -8.03 61.82
C SER A 430 16.98 -7.27 62.42
N ILE A 431 15.81 -7.33 61.76
CA ILE A 431 14.55 -6.75 62.30
C ILE A 431 14.17 -7.43 63.59
N TYR A 432 14.30 -8.78 63.65
CA TYR A 432 14.02 -9.54 64.89
C TYR A 432 14.98 -9.12 66.01
N ARG A 433 16.28 -9.06 65.71
CA ARG A 433 17.32 -8.59 66.65
C ARG A 433 17.05 -7.15 67.07
N PHE A 434 16.73 -6.28 66.12
CA PHE A 434 16.41 -4.87 66.36
C PHE A 434 15.13 -4.72 67.21
N LYS A 435 14.06 -5.46 66.85
CA LYS A 435 12.82 -5.48 67.66
C LYS A 435 13.08 -6.03 69.06
N LYS A 436 13.87 -7.09 69.19
CA LYS A 436 14.25 -7.64 70.51
C LYS A 436 15.08 -6.64 71.32
N SER A 437 15.98 -5.91 70.65
CA SER A 437 16.73 -4.81 71.26
C SER A 437 15.85 -3.61 71.60
N GLN A 438 14.94 -3.27 70.68
CA GLN A 438 13.96 -2.20 70.94
C GLN A 438 12.93 -2.55 71.99
N TYR A 439 12.52 -3.81 72.08
CA TYR A 439 11.61 -4.24 73.17
C TYR A 439 12.23 -4.05 74.53
N MET A 440 13.53 -4.18 74.65
CA MET A 440 14.28 -3.84 75.86
C MET A 440 14.44 -2.30 76.05
N LEU A 441 14.45 -1.53 74.94
CA LEU A 441 14.57 -0.09 75.00
C LEU A 441 13.21 0.63 75.09
N GLN A 442 12.15 -0.02 74.63
CA GLN A 442 10.78 0.56 74.53
C GLN A 442 10.11 0.74 75.89
N THR A 443 10.55 0.05 76.95
CA THR A 443 10.08 0.32 78.29
C THR A 443 10.56 1.69 78.83
N SER A 444 11.53 2.35 78.15
CA SER A 444 11.97 3.69 78.53
C SER A 444 11.61 4.84 77.59
N LEU A 445 11.13 4.54 76.37
CA LEU A 445 10.93 5.56 75.31
C LEU A 445 9.46 5.73 74.82
N GLU A 446 8.51 5.05 75.47
CA GLU A 446 7.09 5.07 75.03
C GLU A 446 6.41 6.44 75.12
N MET A 447 6.95 7.37 75.87
CA MET A 447 6.32 8.68 76.02
C MET A 447 6.71 9.72 74.93
N GLU A 448 7.84 9.60 74.30
CA GLU A 448 8.30 10.61 73.30
C GLU A 448 7.81 10.33 71.88
N ARG A 449 7.26 9.15 71.66
CA ARG A 449 6.96 8.65 70.31
C ARG A 449 5.59 9.06 69.79
N LYS A 450 4.62 9.31 70.63
CA LYS A 450 3.26 9.60 70.18
C LYS A 450 3.07 10.92 69.42
N GLU A 451 3.96 11.85 69.58
CA GLU A 451 3.85 13.14 68.92
C GLU A 451 4.45 13.15 67.50
N LYS A 452 5.43 12.30 67.20
CA LYS A 452 6.03 12.20 65.86
C LYS A 452 5.25 11.35 64.88
N GLU A 453 4.52 10.35 65.35
CA GLU A 453 3.79 9.40 64.51
C GLU A 453 2.63 10.07 63.74
N ALA A 454 1.98 11.07 64.37
CA ALA A 454 0.83 11.76 63.74
C ALA A 454 1.20 12.63 62.51
N ILE A 455 2.45 13.08 62.42
CA ILE A 455 2.90 13.96 61.31
C ILE A 455 3.35 13.13 60.10
N GLU A 456 3.86 11.92 60.32
CA GLU A 456 4.42 11.05 59.25
C GLU A 456 3.32 10.32 58.48
N GLU A 457 2.19 9.96 59.12
CA GLU A 457 1.04 9.34 58.47
C GLU A 457 0.37 10.27 57.48
N LEU A 458 0.35 11.58 57.75
CA LEU A 458 -0.27 12.57 56.87
C LEU A 458 0.48 12.74 55.54
N ASN A 459 1.80 12.53 55.57
CA ASN A 459 2.62 12.69 54.35
C ASN A 459 2.63 11.42 53.46
N GLN A 460 2.56 10.23 54.07
CA GLN A 460 2.47 8.99 53.29
C GLN A 460 1.12 8.80 52.60
N ALA A 461 0.03 9.20 53.23
CA ALA A 461 -1.32 9.17 52.66
C ALA A 461 -1.42 10.03 51.39
N LYS A 462 -0.74 11.18 51.35
CA LYS A 462 -0.69 12.05 50.15
C LYS A 462 0.02 11.42 48.96
N LEU A 463 1.11 10.70 49.19
CA LEU A 463 1.90 10.08 48.10
C LEU A 463 1.19 8.86 47.49
N GLN A 464 0.56 8.06 48.32
CA GLN A 464 -0.19 6.87 47.90
C GLN A 464 -1.46 7.23 47.11
N PHE A 465 -2.12 8.31 47.50
CA PHE A 465 -3.32 8.84 46.84
C PHE A 465 -3.04 9.21 45.35
N PHE A 466 -1.97 9.89 45.08
CA PHE A 466 -1.65 10.30 43.70
C PHE A 466 -1.18 9.16 42.79
N SER A 467 -0.49 8.15 43.33
CA SER A 467 -0.08 6.97 42.57
C SER A 467 -1.25 6.10 42.16
N ASN A 468 -2.18 5.88 43.09
CA ASN A 468 -3.35 5.03 42.84
C ASN A 468 -4.34 5.66 41.85
N ILE A 469 -4.59 6.97 41.97
CA ILE A 469 -5.50 7.68 41.06
C ILE A 469 -5.03 7.58 39.60
N SER A 470 -3.73 7.68 39.37
CA SER A 470 -3.20 7.60 38.01
C SER A 470 -3.35 6.21 37.39
N HIS A 471 -3.27 5.16 38.18
CA HIS A 471 -3.50 3.78 37.74
C HIS A 471 -4.98 3.49 37.50
N GLU A 472 -5.84 4.01 38.38
CA GLU A 472 -7.28 3.80 38.29
C GLU A 472 -7.94 4.55 37.12
N PHE A 473 -7.37 5.66 36.67
CA PHE A 473 -7.84 6.33 35.46
C PHE A 473 -7.35 5.70 34.15
N ARG A 474 -6.15 5.11 34.14
CA ARG A 474 -5.59 4.49 32.94
C ARG A 474 -6.36 3.25 32.51
N THR A 475 -6.75 2.43 33.47
CA THR A 475 -7.44 1.15 33.22
C THR A 475 -8.82 1.33 32.57
N PRO A 476 -9.76 2.16 33.09
CA PRO A 476 -11.07 2.34 32.46
C PRO A 476 -10.96 3.06 31.10
N LEU A 477 -10.02 3.99 30.94
CA LEU A 477 -9.82 4.65 29.66
C LEU A 477 -9.34 3.68 28.56
N THR A 478 -8.44 2.77 28.91
CA THR A 478 -7.97 1.73 27.99
C THR A 478 -9.11 0.78 27.60
N LEU A 479 -9.95 0.40 28.55
CA LEU A 479 -11.14 -0.42 28.31
C LEU A 479 -12.18 0.30 27.44
N ILE A 480 -12.41 1.58 27.68
CA ILE A 480 -13.33 2.38 26.86
C ILE A 480 -12.80 2.50 25.42
N ILE A 481 -11.50 2.77 25.25
CA ILE A 481 -10.86 2.85 23.93
C ILE A 481 -11.02 1.53 23.17
N SER A 482 -10.71 0.40 23.79
CA SER A 482 -10.81 -0.91 23.13
C SER A 482 -12.25 -1.28 22.76
N GLN A 483 -13.24 -0.94 23.58
CA GLN A 483 -14.63 -1.18 23.25
C GLN A 483 -15.13 -0.29 22.11
N ILE A 484 -14.69 0.96 22.07
CA ILE A 484 -15.04 1.87 20.98
C ILE A 484 -14.35 1.44 19.69
N GLU A 485 -13.11 0.97 19.75
CA GLU A 485 -12.39 0.40 18.60
C GLU A 485 -13.11 -0.82 18.01
N LEU A 486 -13.57 -1.73 18.86
CA LEU A 486 -14.36 -2.88 18.44
C LEU A 486 -15.69 -2.46 17.78
N LEU A 487 -16.35 -1.45 18.33
CA LEU A 487 -17.59 -0.93 17.76
C LEU A 487 -17.34 -0.23 16.41
N LEU A 488 -16.25 0.52 16.28
CA LEU A 488 -15.88 1.20 15.03
C LEU A 488 -15.49 0.21 13.91
N GLN A 489 -15.07 -1.01 14.24
CA GLN A 489 -14.76 -2.07 13.30
C GLN A 489 -15.99 -2.84 12.80
N SER A 490 -17.15 -2.65 13.41
CA SER A 490 -18.38 -3.34 13.01
C SER A 490 -18.96 -2.72 11.73
N SER A 491 -19.20 -3.55 10.73
CA SER A 491 -19.70 -3.16 9.40
C SER A 491 -21.16 -2.72 9.35
N SER A 492 -21.88 -2.70 10.48
CA SER A 492 -23.33 -2.45 10.54
C SER A 492 -23.72 -1.09 11.09
N LEU A 493 -22.77 -0.17 11.30
CA LEU A 493 -23.06 1.14 11.90
C LEU A 493 -23.55 2.15 10.86
N SER A 494 -24.63 2.86 11.18
CA SER A 494 -25.04 4.01 10.37
C SER A 494 -23.99 5.13 10.42
N PRO A 495 -23.83 5.93 9.35
CA PRO A 495 -22.83 7.01 9.31
C PRO A 495 -22.93 8.00 10.48
N SER A 496 -24.13 8.24 10.98
CA SER A 496 -24.37 9.13 12.14
C SER A 496 -23.82 8.52 13.44
N VAL A 497 -24.02 7.24 13.65
CA VAL A 497 -23.53 6.52 14.86
C VAL A 497 -22.01 6.38 14.79
N TYR A 498 -21.47 6.04 13.62
CA TYR A 498 -20.03 5.96 13.39
C TYR A 498 -19.32 7.29 13.73
N ASN A 499 -19.84 8.42 13.22
CA ASN A 499 -19.26 9.73 13.52
C ASN A 499 -19.34 10.12 15.00
N LYS A 500 -20.41 9.74 15.69
CA LYS A 500 -20.52 9.96 17.14
C LYS A 500 -19.51 9.10 17.92
N LEU A 501 -19.37 7.82 17.57
CA LEU A 501 -18.38 6.92 18.17
C LEU A 501 -16.95 7.40 17.89
N LEU A 502 -16.66 7.86 16.68
CA LEU A 502 -15.36 8.42 16.32
C LEU A 502 -15.02 9.67 17.16
N LYS A 503 -16.03 10.49 17.46
CA LYS A 503 -15.86 11.67 18.32
C LYS A 503 -15.57 11.26 19.77
N VAL A 504 -16.27 10.25 20.26
CA VAL A 504 -16.03 9.70 21.61
C VAL A 504 -14.65 9.06 21.68
N TYR A 505 -14.26 8.30 20.67
CA TYR A 505 -12.92 7.72 20.52
C TYR A 505 -11.82 8.77 20.61
N LYS A 506 -11.93 9.83 19.78
CA LYS A 506 -10.97 10.95 19.79
C LYS A 506 -10.88 11.62 21.16
N ASN A 507 -12.00 11.84 21.81
CA ASN A 507 -12.02 12.48 23.14
C ASN A 507 -11.41 11.57 24.21
N THR A 508 -11.68 10.28 24.16
CA THR A 508 -11.11 9.31 25.12
C THR A 508 -9.61 9.13 24.89
N TYR A 509 -9.18 9.12 23.63
CA TYR A 509 -7.78 9.08 23.26
C TYR A 509 -7.04 10.35 23.71
N HIS A 510 -7.67 11.50 23.54
CA HIS A 510 -7.15 12.78 24.03
C HIS A 510 -7.01 12.80 25.55
N MET A 511 -8.02 12.31 26.27
CA MET A 511 -7.97 12.20 27.73
C MET A 511 -6.86 11.26 28.22
N ARG A 512 -6.64 10.11 27.52
CA ARG A 512 -5.50 9.21 27.79
C ARG A 512 -4.15 9.91 27.61
N ASN A 513 -4.01 10.72 26.56
CA ASN A 513 -2.78 11.46 26.29
C ASN A 513 -2.56 12.54 27.34
N LEU A 514 -3.58 13.30 27.74
CA LEU A 514 -3.48 14.29 28.82
C LEU A 514 -3.04 13.68 30.15
N ILE A 515 -3.55 12.49 30.50
CA ILE A 515 -3.11 11.78 31.71
C ILE A 515 -1.65 11.33 31.60
N SER A 516 -1.22 10.90 30.41
CA SER A 516 0.18 10.54 30.14
C SER A 516 1.09 11.78 30.23
N GLU A 517 0.66 12.92 29.69
CA GLU A 517 1.38 14.18 29.75
C GLU A 517 1.49 14.71 31.19
N LEU A 518 0.41 14.58 31.98
CA LEU A 518 0.41 14.93 33.40
C LEU A 518 1.43 14.10 34.19
N LEU A 519 1.53 12.80 33.87
CA LEU A 519 2.51 11.92 34.47
C LEU A 519 3.95 12.22 34.03
N ASP A 520 4.13 12.55 32.75
CA ASP A 520 5.41 12.96 32.20
C ASP A 520 5.84 14.31 32.81
N PHE A 521 4.91 15.26 33.01
CA PHE A 521 5.14 16.54 33.68
C PHE A 521 5.59 16.34 35.15
N ARG A 522 4.94 15.41 35.87
CA ARG A 522 5.32 15.08 37.25
C ARG A 522 6.71 14.43 37.34
N LYS A 523 7.06 13.57 36.35
CA LYS A 523 8.42 13.02 36.25
C LYS A 523 9.48 14.08 35.97
N LEU A 524 9.07 15.12 35.26
CA LEU A 524 9.93 16.26 34.93
C LEU A 524 10.16 17.14 36.16
N GLU A 525 9.10 17.46 36.96
CA GLU A 525 9.21 18.16 38.25
C GLU A 525 10.13 17.43 39.25
N GLN A 526 10.22 16.11 39.18
CA GLN A 526 11.07 15.29 40.06
C GLN A 526 12.48 15.06 39.51
N GLY A 527 12.84 15.63 38.34
CA GLY A 527 14.16 15.51 37.74
C GLY A 527 14.52 14.13 37.17
N HIS A 528 13.50 13.28 36.92
CA HIS A 528 13.71 11.90 36.47
C HIS A 528 13.70 11.71 34.95
N MET A 529 13.49 12.78 34.16
CA MET A 529 13.46 12.72 32.71
C MET A 529 14.81 13.10 32.10
N LYS A 530 15.49 12.13 31.46
CA LYS A 530 16.74 12.36 30.72
C LYS A 530 16.47 12.32 29.23
N LEU A 531 16.86 13.35 28.48
CA LEU A 531 16.82 13.38 27.02
C LEU A 531 17.88 12.42 26.47
N LYS A 532 17.50 11.67 25.42
CA LYS A 532 18.40 10.79 24.66
C LYS A 532 18.78 11.48 23.35
N VAL A 533 19.83 12.24 23.39
CA VAL A 533 20.28 13.06 22.26
C VAL A 533 21.35 12.32 21.47
N TYR A 534 21.17 12.26 20.15
CA TYR A 534 22.11 11.63 19.22
C TYR A 534 22.47 12.60 18.09
N GLU A 535 23.67 12.45 17.54
CA GLU A 535 24.06 13.16 16.34
C GLU A 535 23.41 12.48 15.12
N GLN A 536 22.54 13.20 14.43
CA GLN A 536 21.84 12.71 13.26
C GLN A 536 21.64 13.82 12.23
N ASP A 537 21.49 13.42 10.96
CA ASP A 537 21.06 14.31 9.91
C ASP A 537 19.57 14.62 10.10
N ILE A 538 19.29 15.88 10.35
CA ILE A 538 17.93 16.33 10.63
C ILE A 538 17.08 16.46 9.36
N VAL A 539 17.69 16.55 8.17
CA VAL A 539 16.97 16.74 6.90
C VAL A 539 16.08 15.54 6.56
N PRO A 540 16.58 14.28 6.55
CA PRO A 540 15.76 13.11 6.33
C PRO A 540 14.67 12.94 7.39
N PHE A 541 15.01 13.21 8.65
CA PHE A 541 14.07 13.14 9.76
C PHE A 541 12.87 14.08 9.57
N LEU A 542 13.13 15.33 9.21
CA LEU A 542 12.06 16.31 8.95
C LEU A 542 11.28 15.99 7.68
N LYS A 543 11.96 15.44 6.67
CA LYS A 543 11.32 15.04 5.42
C LYS A 543 10.32 13.91 5.63
N GLU A 544 10.62 12.95 6.49
CA GLU A 544 9.69 11.89 6.87
C GLU A 544 8.45 12.46 7.57
N ILE A 545 8.66 13.38 8.51
CA ILE A 545 7.56 14.06 9.22
C ILE A 545 6.73 14.90 8.23
N TYR A 546 7.38 15.64 7.34
CA TYR A 546 6.71 16.40 6.28
C TYR A 546 5.81 15.49 5.43
N LEU A 547 6.34 14.35 4.97
CA LEU A 547 5.60 13.41 4.14
C LEU A 547 4.37 12.82 4.84
N SER A 548 4.42 12.64 6.17
CA SER A 548 3.29 12.09 6.94
C SER A 548 2.05 13.00 6.96
N PHE A 549 2.21 14.31 6.68
CA PHE A 549 1.12 15.27 6.58
C PHE A 549 0.73 15.63 5.13
N TYR A 550 1.46 15.12 4.15
CA TYR A 550 1.29 15.49 2.74
C TYR A 550 -0.10 15.11 2.19
N GLU A 551 -0.57 13.90 2.49
CA GLU A 551 -1.92 13.47 2.08
C GLU A 551 -3.01 14.31 2.74
N TYR A 552 -2.82 14.67 4.00
CA TYR A 552 -3.75 15.51 4.75
C TYR A 552 -3.80 16.93 4.17
N ALA A 553 -2.67 17.48 3.76
CA ALA A 553 -2.57 18.76 3.06
C ALA A 553 -3.31 18.75 1.72
N SER A 554 -3.07 17.70 0.92
CA SER A 554 -3.72 17.50 -0.37
C SER A 554 -5.24 17.39 -0.26
N SER A 555 -5.73 16.66 0.74
CA SER A 555 -7.17 16.49 0.98
C SER A 555 -7.91 17.78 1.34
N ARG A 556 -7.18 18.78 1.84
CA ARG A 556 -7.71 20.09 2.23
C ARG A 556 -7.32 21.23 1.27
N SER A 557 -6.66 20.89 0.16
CA SER A 557 -6.14 21.85 -0.83
C SER A 557 -5.21 22.89 -0.21
N ILE A 558 -4.41 22.50 0.78
CA ILE A 558 -3.43 23.36 1.44
C ILE A 558 -2.10 23.24 0.69
N THR A 559 -1.52 24.35 0.29
CA THR A 559 -0.15 24.39 -0.26
C THR A 559 0.83 24.11 0.86
N TYR A 560 1.46 22.92 0.81
CA TYR A 560 2.36 22.47 1.88
C TYR A 560 3.76 22.26 1.31
N ASN A 561 4.73 23.03 1.76
CA ASN A 561 6.09 23.05 1.26
C ASN A 561 7.11 22.74 2.35
N PHE A 562 8.18 22.06 1.95
CA PHE A 562 9.35 21.84 2.80
C PHE A 562 10.61 22.36 2.10
N THR A 563 11.28 23.30 2.73
CA THR A 563 12.51 23.91 2.24
C THR A 563 13.66 23.58 3.20
N ALA A 564 14.68 22.93 2.69
CA ALA A 564 15.87 22.56 3.46
C ALA A 564 17.13 22.75 2.62
N PRO A 565 18.32 22.95 3.24
CA PRO A 565 19.61 22.95 2.56
C PRO A 565 19.84 21.64 1.76
N GLN A 566 20.63 21.71 0.69
CA GLN A 566 20.99 20.54 -0.10
C GLN A 566 22.08 19.66 0.55
N GLU A 567 22.79 20.19 1.55
CA GLU A 567 23.82 19.50 2.31
C GLU A 567 23.23 18.79 3.54
N ASN A 568 23.90 17.74 4.01
CA ASN A 568 23.53 17.05 5.24
C ASN A 568 23.70 18.00 6.44
N VAL A 569 22.69 18.10 7.27
CA VAL A 569 22.70 18.92 8.48
C VAL A 569 22.73 18.03 9.71
N LEU A 570 23.94 17.75 10.18
CA LEU A 570 24.14 16.96 11.39
C LEU A 570 23.90 17.81 12.63
N CYS A 571 23.04 17.36 13.53
CA CYS A 571 22.80 18.01 14.81
C CYS A 571 22.41 16.98 15.89
N TYR A 572 22.57 17.40 17.14
CA TYR A 572 22.27 16.58 18.31
C TYR A 572 20.82 16.77 18.74
N PHE A 573 20.01 15.74 18.62
CA PHE A 573 18.62 15.79 19.11
C PHE A 573 18.13 14.42 19.53
N ASP A 574 17.01 14.41 20.27
CA ASP A 574 16.25 13.21 20.59
C ASP A 574 15.14 13.05 19.54
N PRO A 575 15.26 12.10 18.59
CA PRO A 575 14.29 11.98 17.49
C PRO A 575 12.87 11.76 17.98
N LYS A 576 12.72 10.99 19.07
CA LYS A 576 11.41 10.64 19.62
C LYS A 576 10.72 11.86 20.26
N GLN A 577 11.47 12.73 20.91
CA GLN A 577 10.91 13.96 21.49
C GLN A 577 10.73 15.03 20.42
N MET A 578 11.69 15.15 19.50
CA MET A 578 11.58 16.10 18.38
C MET A 578 10.42 15.73 17.44
N GLN A 579 10.19 14.47 17.21
CA GLN A 579 9.03 14.02 16.46
C GLN A 579 7.72 14.53 17.11
N LYS A 580 7.58 14.39 18.44
CA LYS A 580 6.41 14.93 19.16
C LYS A 580 6.26 16.44 18.96
N VAL A 581 7.39 17.17 19.02
CA VAL A 581 7.38 18.64 18.82
C VAL A 581 6.83 19.00 17.44
N PHE A 582 7.40 18.39 16.39
CA PHE A 582 6.98 18.71 15.02
C PHE A 582 5.57 18.25 14.70
N TYR A 583 5.15 17.09 15.21
CA TYR A 583 3.76 16.67 15.08
C TYR A 583 2.79 17.63 15.77
N ASN A 584 3.13 18.17 16.94
CA ASN A 584 2.32 19.17 17.62
C ASN A 584 2.28 20.49 16.84
N LEU A 585 3.43 20.99 16.37
CA LEU A 585 3.50 22.21 15.60
C LEU A 585 2.71 22.10 14.29
N LEU A 586 2.94 21.03 13.54
CA LEU A 586 2.22 20.80 12.28
C LEU A 586 0.73 20.56 12.50
N SER A 587 0.37 19.76 13.50
CA SER A 587 -1.04 19.55 13.85
C SER A 587 -1.75 20.85 14.19
N ASN A 588 -1.09 21.75 14.92
CA ASN A 588 -1.61 23.09 15.21
C ASN A 588 -1.71 23.93 13.94
N ALA A 589 -0.65 23.98 13.12
CA ALA A 589 -0.66 24.69 11.85
C ALA A 589 -1.84 24.22 10.98
N PHE A 590 -2.01 22.92 10.78
CA PHE A 590 -3.12 22.36 10.00
C PHE A 590 -4.51 22.57 10.63
N LYS A 591 -4.60 22.60 11.96
CA LYS A 591 -5.85 22.83 12.67
C LYS A 591 -6.36 24.25 12.51
N TYR A 592 -5.45 25.23 12.52
CA TYR A 592 -5.79 26.65 12.52
C TYR A 592 -5.68 27.30 11.14
N THR A 593 -5.23 26.56 10.12
CA THR A 593 -5.14 27.02 8.73
C THR A 593 -6.41 26.63 7.95
N LYS A 594 -6.92 27.59 7.17
CA LYS A 594 -8.11 27.40 6.33
C LYS A 594 -7.77 26.60 5.06
N PRO A 595 -8.77 25.92 4.42
CA PRO A 595 -8.56 25.33 3.11
C PRO A 595 -8.07 26.37 2.08
N ASN A 596 -7.26 25.95 1.13
CA ASN A 596 -6.61 26.77 0.10
C ASN A 596 -5.59 27.80 0.62
N ALA A 597 -5.06 27.59 1.79
CA ALA A 597 -4.00 28.40 2.39
C ALA A 597 -2.63 27.68 2.27
N ALA A 598 -1.61 28.24 2.89
CA ALA A 598 -0.25 27.69 2.82
C ALA A 598 0.31 27.38 4.21
N ILE A 599 1.04 26.27 4.28
CA ILE A 599 1.89 25.92 5.41
C ILE A 599 3.29 25.63 4.86
N GLU A 600 4.30 26.17 5.48
CA GLU A 600 5.68 26.00 5.06
C GLU A 600 6.54 25.55 6.24
N MET A 601 7.35 24.52 6.02
CA MET A 601 8.39 24.09 6.95
C MET A 601 9.74 24.45 6.34
N ILE A 602 10.52 25.27 7.04
CA ILE A 602 11.82 25.76 6.58
C ILE A 602 12.88 25.33 7.58
N LEU A 603 13.94 24.71 7.08
CA LEU A 603 15.16 24.45 7.83
C LEU A 603 16.24 25.44 7.40
N GLU A 604 16.71 26.23 8.32
CA GLU A 604 17.85 27.14 8.14
C GLU A 604 19.02 26.61 8.97
N ASN A 605 20.17 26.47 8.33
CA ASN A 605 21.42 26.08 9.00
C ASN A 605 22.35 27.28 9.06
N LYS A 606 22.70 27.73 10.28
CA LYS A 606 23.69 28.75 10.55
C LYS A 606 24.85 28.12 11.31
N GLU A 607 26.02 28.75 11.30
CA GLU A 607 27.28 28.19 11.81
C GLU A 607 27.20 27.45 13.18
N ASN A 608 26.32 27.89 14.09
CA ASN A 608 26.18 27.31 15.44
C ASN A 608 24.72 26.99 15.82
N GLU A 609 23.77 27.15 14.90
CA GLU A 609 22.36 27.01 15.21
C GLU A 609 21.57 26.46 14.01
N VAL A 610 20.79 25.45 14.28
CA VAL A 610 19.81 24.92 13.31
C VAL A 610 18.43 25.44 13.70
N THR A 611 17.87 26.27 12.84
CA THR A 611 16.54 26.83 13.05
C THR A 611 15.52 26.15 12.15
N ILE A 612 14.46 25.64 12.76
CA ILE A 612 13.35 25.05 12.03
C ILE A 612 12.11 25.92 12.26
N LYS A 613 11.53 26.39 11.16
CA LYS A 613 10.34 27.24 11.17
C LYS A 613 9.16 26.47 10.59
N VAL A 614 8.06 26.48 11.30
CA VAL A 614 6.75 26.06 10.75
C VAL A 614 5.92 27.32 10.64
N ILE A 615 5.62 27.70 9.42
CA ILE A 615 4.91 28.95 9.11
C ILE A 615 3.55 28.57 8.55
N ASP A 616 2.51 29.11 9.13
CA ASP A 616 1.15 29.00 8.64
C ASP A 616 0.56 30.41 8.43
N ASN A 617 -0.36 30.50 7.50
CA ASN A 617 -1.15 31.71 7.28
C ASN A 617 -2.58 31.57 7.82
N GLY A 618 -2.70 30.90 8.96
CA GLY A 618 -3.94 30.65 9.66
C GLY A 618 -4.54 31.89 10.35
N ILE A 619 -5.32 31.61 11.38
CA ILE A 619 -6.04 32.68 12.12
C ILE A 619 -5.13 33.52 13.04
N GLY A 620 -3.90 33.02 13.27
CA GLY A 620 -2.95 33.66 14.19
C GLY A 620 -3.36 33.57 15.66
N ILE A 621 -2.53 34.19 16.52
CA ILE A 621 -2.74 34.22 17.97
C ILE A 621 -2.94 35.68 18.38
N SER A 622 -3.92 35.94 19.25
CA SER A 622 -4.17 37.31 19.74
C SER A 622 -3.00 37.82 20.58
N LYS A 623 -2.76 39.14 20.57
CA LYS A 623 -1.68 39.73 21.38
C LYS A 623 -1.83 39.45 22.88
N GLU A 624 -3.06 39.29 23.35
CA GLU A 624 -3.36 39.02 24.78
C GLU A 624 -3.07 37.56 25.17
N ASP A 625 -3.02 36.65 24.20
CA ASP A 625 -2.78 35.24 24.43
C ASP A 625 -1.32 34.82 24.20
N ILE A 626 -0.54 35.65 23.48
CA ILE A 626 0.90 35.40 23.25
C ILE A 626 1.68 35.37 24.58
N ASP A 627 1.35 36.25 25.53
CA ASP A 627 2.02 36.31 26.83
C ASP A 627 1.63 35.15 27.79
N LYS A 628 0.68 34.31 27.38
CA LYS A 628 0.21 33.14 28.16
C LYS A 628 0.76 31.81 27.65
N ILE A 629 1.45 31.83 26.50
CA ILE A 629 2.04 30.66 25.83
C ILE A 629 3.54 30.61 26.12
#